data_df1f26c2204ef71fbd140b47f02b8350
#
_entry.id   df1f26c2204ef71fbd140b47f02b8350
#
_cell.length_a   1.000
_cell.length_b   1.000
_cell.length_c   1.000
_cell.angle_alpha   90.00
_cell.angle_beta   90.00
_cell.angle_gamma   90.00
#
_symmetry.space_group_name_H-M   'P 1'
#
loop_
_entity.id
_entity.type
_entity.pdbx_description
1 polymer ?
#
loop_
_entity_poly.entity_id
_entity_poly.type
_entity_poly.pdbx_seq_one_letter_code
_entity_poly.pdbx_strand_id
1 'polypeptide(L)'
;MEESGSLSLTFTSIDNKHDVAWFSFTEDGEVHKDDKDAYKLLPLSATSRIATMSYNDEHSLDINNLPFSQDEAFEVPLDVMCLEVEEGNFITTEEDIVVSWDIENLPIHTKVILIDQISGTQINIRDQYSYTFTTQPKGSFSTSYSGPVGTYPLVGEPRFNLLVSYDALTSGGNIKVLPAEFALYPAYPNPFNPSTTISFDLPETGKVSLNVYDIKGALVGTLLNESKIAGTYQYKWTPNSELTSGMYIFELKTKNQTSHQKITYIK
;
A
#
# COMPACT_ATOMS: atom_id res chain seq x y z
N MET A 1 -30.67 12.70 -0.75
CA MET A 1 -29.88 12.24 0.43
C MET A 1 -28.47 12.13 -0.11
N GLU A 2 -27.56 12.90 0.44
CA GLU A 2 -26.15 12.76 0.09
C GLU A 2 -25.72 11.34 0.47
N GLU A 3 -25.19 10.60 -0.48
CA GLU A 3 -24.59 9.31 -0.20
C GLU A 3 -23.32 9.57 0.59
N SER A 4 -23.20 8.96 1.76
CA SER A 4 -21.99 9.03 2.58
C SER A 4 -21.70 7.66 3.18
N GLY A 5 -20.43 7.32 3.24
CA GLY A 5 -19.93 6.11 3.89
C GLY A 5 -18.88 6.44 4.93
N SER A 6 -18.57 5.50 5.79
CA SER A 6 -17.49 5.64 6.77
C SER A 6 -16.73 4.35 6.99
N LEU A 7 -15.46 4.52 7.39
CA LEU A 7 -14.57 3.49 7.86
C LEU A 7 -13.91 3.99 9.14
N SER A 8 -13.98 3.21 10.20
CA SER A 8 -13.19 3.44 11.41
C SER A 8 -12.18 2.32 11.60
N LEU A 9 -10.95 2.68 11.96
CA LEU A 9 -9.87 1.77 12.32
C LEU A 9 -9.55 1.96 13.80
N THR A 10 -9.92 0.99 14.63
CA THR A 10 -9.66 0.99 16.08
C THR A 10 -8.38 0.21 16.38
N PHE A 11 -7.40 0.88 16.94
CA PHE A 11 -6.12 0.29 17.35
C PHE A 11 -6.14 0.08 18.87
N THR A 12 -5.95 -1.15 19.31
CA THR A 12 -6.04 -1.54 20.72
C THR A 12 -4.76 -2.24 21.16
N SER A 13 -4.15 -1.80 22.26
CA SER A 13 -3.02 -2.47 22.89
C SER A 13 -3.46 -3.60 23.83
N ILE A 14 -2.50 -4.41 24.25
CA ILE A 14 -2.74 -5.50 25.22
C ILE A 14 -3.29 -4.97 26.56
N ASP A 15 -2.92 -3.75 26.95
CA ASP A 15 -3.42 -3.07 28.15
C ASP A 15 -4.79 -2.40 27.96
N ASN A 16 -5.47 -2.70 26.84
CA ASN A 16 -6.77 -2.14 26.46
C ASN A 16 -6.79 -0.60 26.29
N LYS A 17 -5.65 0.03 26.08
CA LYS A 17 -5.59 1.39 25.56
C LYS A 17 -6.01 1.35 24.10
N HIS A 18 -6.78 2.30 23.65
CA HIS A 18 -7.21 2.34 22.26
C HIS A 18 -7.28 3.77 21.73
N ASP A 19 -7.21 3.88 20.42
CA ASP A 19 -7.47 5.09 19.66
C ASP A 19 -8.04 4.74 18.29
N VAL A 20 -8.72 5.68 17.64
CA VAL A 20 -9.47 5.43 16.42
C VAL A 20 -9.07 6.44 15.35
N ALA A 21 -8.78 5.96 14.15
CA ALA A 21 -8.68 6.78 12.96
C ALA A 21 -9.97 6.67 12.16
N TRP A 22 -10.55 7.81 11.79
CA TRP A 22 -11.82 7.91 11.09
C TRP A 22 -11.63 8.37 9.64
N PHE A 23 -12.35 7.70 8.74
CA PHE A 23 -12.43 8.07 7.33
C PHE A 23 -13.90 8.21 6.97
N SER A 24 -14.31 9.40 6.57
CA SER A 24 -15.60 9.63 5.94
C SER A 24 -15.44 9.65 4.43
N PHE A 25 -16.46 9.22 3.71
CA PHE A 25 -16.49 9.23 2.26
C PHE A 25 -17.72 10.02 1.83
N THR A 26 -17.50 11.12 1.10
CA THR A 26 -18.57 12.01 0.65
C THR A 26 -18.37 12.39 -0.81
N GLU A 27 -19.44 12.85 -1.48
CA GLU A 27 -19.37 13.27 -2.88
C GLU A 27 -18.41 14.43 -3.12
N ASP A 28 -18.24 15.30 -2.11
CA ASP A 28 -17.36 16.46 -2.11
C ASP A 28 -16.10 16.27 -1.24
N GLY A 29 -15.79 15.05 -0.86
CA GLY A 29 -14.51 14.71 -0.21
C GLY A 29 -13.35 14.86 -1.17
N GLU A 30 -12.19 15.22 -0.64
CA GLU A 30 -10.95 15.39 -1.41
C GLU A 30 -9.84 14.46 -0.91
N VAL A 31 -8.90 14.13 -1.78
CA VAL A 31 -7.69 13.37 -1.38
C VAL A 31 -6.74 14.29 -0.60
N HIS A 32 -6.80 15.58 -0.84
CA HIS A 32 -6.06 16.61 -0.10
C HIS A 32 -6.91 17.16 1.04
N LYS A 33 -6.22 17.76 2.03
CA LYS A 33 -6.92 18.32 3.19
C LYS A 33 -7.99 19.33 2.78
N ASP A 34 -9.20 19.09 3.27
CA ASP A 34 -10.37 19.97 3.09
C ASP A 34 -10.88 20.55 4.42
N ASP A 35 -12.00 21.25 4.40
CA ASP A 35 -12.61 21.89 5.56
C ASP A 35 -13.45 20.92 6.43
N LYS A 36 -13.66 19.69 5.97
CA LYS A 36 -14.37 18.63 6.69
C LYS A 36 -13.41 17.72 7.45
N ASP A 37 -12.11 17.82 7.18
CA ASP A 37 -11.08 17.10 7.93
C ASP A 37 -10.94 17.65 9.35
N ALA A 38 -10.76 16.76 10.31
CA ALA A 38 -10.48 17.13 11.69
C ALA A 38 -9.03 16.79 12.08
N TYR A 39 -8.32 17.74 12.65
CA TYR A 39 -6.97 17.58 13.11
C TYR A 39 -6.87 16.63 14.32
N LYS A 40 -5.86 15.78 14.33
CA LYS A 40 -5.46 15.00 15.51
C LYS A 40 -4.68 15.91 16.46
N LEU A 41 -5.35 16.43 17.46
CA LEU A 41 -4.74 17.35 18.43
C LEU A 41 -3.95 16.61 19.51
N LEU A 42 -2.84 17.22 19.93
CA LEU A 42 -2.12 16.80 21.12
C LEU A 42 -3.04 16.88 22.35
N PRO A 43 -2.94 15.90 23.25
CA PRO A 43 -3.75 15.91 24.46
C PRO A 43 -3.33 17.03 25.42
N LEU A 44 -4.29 17.53 26.18
CA LEU A 44 -4.04 18.52 27.24
C LEU A 44 -3.22 17.97 28.41
N SER A 45 -3.11 16.66 28.56
CA SER A 45 -2.33 16.01 29.62
C SER A 45 -1.33 15.02 29.03
N ALA A 46 -0.10 15.06 29.50
CA ALA A 46 0.94 14.11 29.15
C ALA A 46 0.69 12.78 29.89
N THR A 47 0.10 11.81 29.22
CA THR A 47 -0.13 10.46 29.75
C THR A 47 0.21 9.43 28.67
N SER A 48 0.67 8.24 29.10
CA SER A 48 0.91 7.12 28.17
C SER A 48 -0.37 6.74 27.44
N ARG A 49 -0.29 6.54 26.11
CA ARG A 49 -1.45 6.31 25.23
C ARG A 49 -1.07 5.67 23.91
N ILE A 50 -2.08 5.25 23.18
CA ILE A 50 -2.02 5.05 21.74
C ILE A 50 -2.44 6.37 21.08
N ALA A 51 -1.79 6.72 19.99
CA ALA A 51 -2.18 7.82 19.12
C ALA A 51 -2.18 7.30 17.67
N THR A 52 -3.34 7.41 17.01
CA THR A 52 -3.51 7.03 15.61
C THR A 52 -3.87 8.26 14.80
N MET A 53 -3.33 8.38 13.61
CA MET A 53 -3.61 9.52 12.74
C MET A 53 -3.39 9.16 11.29
N SER A 54 -4.27 9.65 10.43
CA SER A 54 -3.97 9.73 9.01
C SER A 54 -3.22 11.02 8.70
N TYR A 55 -2.49 11.01 7.61
CA TYR A 55 -1.79 12.20 7.16
C TYR A 55 -2.36 12.64 5.83
N ASN A 56 -2.57 13.95 5.74
CA ASN A 56 -2.92 14.60 4.51
C ASN A 56 -2.03 15.85 4.38
N ASP A 57 -1.21 15.89 3.34
CA ASP A 57 -0.12 16.85 3.20
C ASP A 57 0.83 16.77 4.42
N GLU A 58 0.98 17.87 5.18
CA GLU A 58 1.84 17.94 6.37
C GLU A 58 1.04 17.85 7.69
N HIS A 59 -0.25 17.48 7.61
CA HIS A 59 -1.14 17.52 8.77
C HIS A 59 -1.51 16.13 9.26
N SER A 60 -1.48 15.93 10.59
CA SER A 60 -2.05 14.75 11.24
C SER A 60 -3.54 14.94 11.48
N LEU A 61 -4.36 14.00 11.01
CA LEU A 61 -5.79 14.06 11.03
C LEU A 61 -6.38 12.95 11.91
N ASP A 62 -7.42 13.30 12.65
CA ASP A 62 -8.28 12.38 13.41
C ASP A 62 -9.42 11.87 12.53
N ILE A 63 -9.97 12.75 11.71
CA ILE A 63 -10.96 12.46 10.68
C ILE A 63 -10.40 12.92 9.35
N ASN A 64 -10.43 12.06 8.35
CA ASN A 64 -10.04 12.35 6.98
C ASN A 64 -11.25 12.13 6.08
N ASN A 65 -11.68 13.19 5.39
CA ASN A 65 -12.83 13.16 4.49
C ASN A 65 -12.36 12.89 3.06
N LEU A 66 -12.71 11.73 2.55
CA LEU A 66 -12.25 11.20 1.27
C LEU A 66 -13.35 11.26 0.20
N PRO A 67 -13.02 11.32 -1.08
CA PRO A 67 -14.00 11.29 -2.13
C PRO A 67 -14.77 9.96 -2.15
N PHE A 68 -16.08 10.03 -2.43
CA PHE A 68 -16.95 8.87 -2.51
C PHE A 68 -16.72 8.04 -3.80
N SER A 69 -16.20 8.66 -4.84
CA SER A 69 -15.79 8.03 -6.10
C SER A 69 -14.71 8.84 -6.78
N GLN A 70 -13.72 8.16 -7.35
CA GLN A 70 -12.68 8.75 -8.20
C GLN A 70 -12.29 7.80 -9.33
N ASP A 71 -11.75 8.36 -10.42
CA ASP A 71 -11.28 7.58 -11.57
C ASP A 71 -9.97 6.85 -11.28
N GLU A 72 -9.17 7.33 -10.33
CA GLU A 72 -7.88 6.76 -9.97
C GLU A 72 -7.86 6.33 -8.49
N ALA A 73 -7.12 5.26 -8.21
CA ALA A 73 -6.85 4.84 -6.85
C ALA A 73 -5.89 5.82 -6.18
N PHE A 74 -6.07 6.04 -4.89
CA PHE A 74 -5.20 6.90 -4.08
C PHE A 74 -4.80 6.22 -2.78
N GLU A 75 -3.73 6.71 -2.17
CA GLU A 75 -3.22 6.21 -0.90
C GLU A 75 -3.30 7.30 0.18
N VAL A 76 -3.72 6.90 1.37
CA VAL A 76 -3.73 7.75 2.56
C VAL A 76 -2.74 7.19 3.57
N PRO A 77 -1.65 7.90 3.88
CA PRO A 77 -0.73 7.48 4.91
C PRO A 77 -1.42 7.47 6.28
N LEU A 78 -1.20 6.42 7.05
CA LEU A 78 -1.77 6.22 8.37
C LEU A 78 -0.70 5.71 9.33
N ASP A 79 -0.63 6.28 10.50
CA ASP A 79 0.31 5.86 11.53
C ASP A 79 -0.37 5.55 12.86
N VAL A 80 0.32 4.77 13.67
CA VAL A 80 -0.02 4.46 15.05
C VAL A 80 1.25 4.51 15.90
N MET A 81 1.19 5.25 16.99
CA MET A 81 2.26 5.37 17.96
C MET A 81 1.77 4.94 19.33
N CYS A 82 2.52 4.03 19.96
CA CYS A 82 2.39 3.79 21.39
C CYS A 82 3.34 4.75 22.09
N LEU A 83 2.80 5.57 23.00
CA LEU A 83 3.49 6.68 23.61
C LEU A 83 3.58 6.48 25.12
N GLU A 84 4.79 6.54 25.64
CA GLU A 84 5.08 6.72 27.06
C GLU A 84 5.58 8.13 27.35
N VAL A 85 5.50 8.55 28.60
CA VAL A 85 5.93 9.89 29.02
C VAL A 85 7.13 9.76 29.91
N GLU A 86 8.26 10.31 29.46
CA GLU A 86 9.51 10.38 30.22
C GLU A 86 10.10 11.78 30.12
N GLU A 87 10.46 12.36 31.30
CA GLU A 87 11.15 13.64 31.38
C GLU A 87 10.57 14.78 30.54
N GLY A 88 9.24 14.85 30.43
CA GLY A 88 8.56 15.89 29.65
C GLY A 88 8.52 15.63 28.13
N ASN A 89 8.84 14.42 27.70
CA ASN A 89 8.73 13.98 26.31
C ASN A 89 7.77 12.80 26.18
N PHE A 90 7.12 12.70 25.02
CA PHE A 90 6.53 11.47 24.53
C PHE A 90 7.61 10.64 23.84
N ILE A 91 7.73 9.39 24.25
CA ILE A 91 8.66 8.42 23.66
C ILE A 91 7.83 7.33 23.00
N THR A 92 8.13 7.03 21.75
CA THR A 92 7.46 5.94 21.03
C THR A 92 8.01 4.60 21.48
N THR A 93 7.13 3.66 21.80
CA THR A 93 7.47 2.35 22.36
C THR A 93 7.03 1.20 21.46
N GLU A 94 7.58 0.02 21.73
CA GLU A 94 7.18 -1.23 21.10
C GLU A 94 6.04 -1.84 21.90
N GLU A 95 4.88 -2.06 21.25
CA GLU A 95 3.72 -2.74 21.83
C GLU A 95 3.01 -3.59 20.77
N ASP A 96 2.38 -4.67 21.22
CA ASP A 96 1.51 -5.48 20.38
C ASP A 96 0.14 -4.82 20.26
N ILE A 97 -0.29 -4.59 19.04
CA ILE A 97 -1.52 -3.89 18.69
C ILE A 97 -2.41 -4.79 17.84
N VAL A 98 -3.68 -4.78 18.15
CA VAL A 98 -4.74 -5.28 17.28
C VAL A 98 -5.43 -4.09 16.65
N VAL A 99 -5.44 -4.01 15.33
CA VAL A 99 -6.32 -3.10 14.60
C VAL A 99 -7.57 -3.87 14.16
N SER A 100 -8.73 -3.32 14.46
CA SER A 100 -10.04 -3.78 13.97
C SER A 100 -10.76 -2.63 13.27
N TRP A 101 -11.78 -2.93 12.49
CA TRP A 101 -12.48 -1.90 11.71
C TRP A 101 -13.97 -2.15 11.61
N ASP A 102 -14.70 -1.05 11.47
CA ASP A 102 -16.11 -1.02 11.13
C ASP A 102 -16.33 -0.22 9.84
N ILE A 103 -17.26 -0.72 9.03
CA ILE A 103 -17.62 -0.13 7.74
C ILE A 103 -19.10 0.17 7.75
N GLU A 104 -19.46 1.42 7.52
CA GLU A 104 -20.87 1.84 7.39
C GLU A 104 -21.10 2.47 6.01
N ASN A 105 -22.11 2.01 5.29
CA ASN A 105 -22.61 2.55 4.02
C ASN A 105 -21.54 2.76 2.92
N LEU A 106 -20.36 2.18 3.07
CA LEU A 106 -19.34 2.25 2.03
C LEU A 106 -19.78 1.40 0.83
N PRO A 107 -19.85 1.96 -0.39
CA PRO A 107 -20.31 1.24 -1.57
C PRO A 107 -19.59 -0.09 -1.76
N ILE A 108 -20.30 -1.11 -2.23
CA ILE A 108 -19.75 -2.45 -2.40
C ILE A 108 -18.59 -2.49 -3.39
N HIS A 109 -18.57 -1.56 -4.33
CA HIS A 109 -17.52 -1.40 -5.32
C HIS A 109 -16.30 -0.60 -4.82
N THR A 110 -16.38 -0.01 -3.62
CA THR A 110 -15.21 0.62 -3.00
C THR A 110 -14.33 -0.46 -2.39
N LYS A 111 -13.12 -0.58 -2.89
CA LYS A 111 -12.10 -1.46 -2.37
C LYS A 111 -11.14 -0.66 -1.50
N VAL A 112 -10.94 -1.12 -0.28
CA VAL A 112 -10.00 -0.52 0.66
C VAL A 112 -9.03 -1.58 1.14
N ILE A 113 -7.73 -1.31 0.98
CA ILE A 113 -6.65 -2.20 1.40
C ILE A 113 -5.77 -1.46 2.40
N LEU A 114 -5.63 -2.02 3.59
CA LEU A 114 -4.65 -1.58 4.57
C LEU A 114 -3.31 -2.26 4.25
N ILE A 115 -2.27 -1.46 3.98
CA ILE A 115 -0.93 -1.93 3.61
C ILE A 115 0.01 -1.64 4.77
N ASP A 116 0.53 -2.67 5.43
CA ASP A 116 1.60 -2.53 6.43
C ASP A 116 2.95 -2.37 5.71
N GLN A 117 3.53 -1.19 5.77
CA GLN A 117 4.77 -0.84 5.07
C GLN A 117 5.99 -1.59 5.62
N ILE A 118 5.93 -2.07 6.87
CA ILE A 118 7.04 -2.79 7.51
C ILE A 118 7.06 -4.27 7.08
N SER A 119 5.91 -4.94 7.16
CA SER A 119 5.80 -6.35 6.80
C SER A 119 5.53 -6.58 5.30
N GLY A 120 5.04 -5.57 4.59
CA GLY A 120 4.53 -5.66 3.22
C GLY A 120 3.18 -6.36 3.12
N THR A 121 2.52 -6.64 4.26
CA THR A 121 1.23 -7.32 4.30
C THR A 121 0.13 -6.40 3.77
N GLN A 122 -0.72 -6.93 2.90
CA GLN A 122 -1.88 -6.24 2.35
C GLN A 122 -3.16 -6.90 2.86
N ILE A 123 -4.04 -6.11 3.45
CA ILE A 123 -5.26 -6.57 4.09
C ILE A 123 -6.43 -5.88 3.42
N ASN A 124 -7.26 -6.65 2.69
CA ASN A 124 -8.54 -6.15 2.24
C ASN A 124 -9.50 -6.10 3.43
N ILE A 125 -9.96 -4.91 3.79
CA ILE A 125 -10.82 -4.71 4.97
C ILE A 125 -12.18 -5.43 4.90
N ARG A 126 -12.60 -5.90 3.72
CA ARG A 126 -13.84 -6.66 3.56
C ARG A 126 -13.67 -8.17 3.76
N ASP A 127 -12.42 -8.67 3.71
CA ASP A 127 -12.14 -10.11 3.76
C ASP A 127 -11.82 -10.61 5.17
N GLN A 128 -11.44 -9.71 6.07
CA GLN A 128 -11.16 -10.01 7.48
C GLN A 128 -11.53 -8.83 8.36
N TYR A 129 -11.55 -9.03 9.68
CA TYR A 129 -12.09 -8.05 10.65
C TYR A 129 -11.02 -7.41 11.53
N SER A 130 -9.79 -7.93 11.50
CA SER A 130 -8.70 -7.43 12.31
C SER A 130 -7.34 -7.87 11.77
N TYR A 131 -6.31 -7.16 12.20
CA TYR A 131 -4.91 -7.48 11.94
C TYR A 131 -4.08 -7.18 13.19
N THR A 132 -3.13 -8.05 13.51
CA THR A 132 -2.23 -7.90 14.68
C THR A 132 -0.82 -7.62 14.21
N PHE A 133 -0.17 -6.67 14.88
CA PHE A 133 1.21 -6.29 14.61
C PHE A 133 1.86 -5.70 15.85
N THR A 134 3.19 -5.59 15.84
CA THR A 134 3.97 -4.94 16.89
C THR A 134 4.44 -3.56 16.41
N THR A 135 4.22 -2.50 17.18
CA THR A 135 4.75 -1.16 16.89
C THR A 135 6.27 -1.15 17.03
N GLN A 136 6.92 -0.18 16.41
CA GLN A 136 8.37 0.01 16.55
C GLN A 136 8.67 1.40 17.09
N PRO A 137 9.67 1.54 17.98
CA PRO A 137 10.14 2.84 18.39
C PRO A 137 10.62 3.67 17.20
N LYS A 138 10.12 4.89 17.07
CA LYS A 138 10.48 5.83 15.99
C LYS A 138 11.24 7.04 16.49
N GLY A 139 11.22 7.32 17.81
CA GLY A 139 11.85 8.47 18.42
C GLY A 139 11.01 9.08 19.54
N SER A 140 11.25 10.37 19.81
CA SER A 140 10.56 11.11 20.85
C SER A 140 10.27 12.54 20.41
N PHE A 141 9.29 13.17 21.06
CA PHE A 141 8.98 14.59 20.89
C PHE A 141 8.48 15.20 22.21
N SER A 142 8.62 16.51 22.35
CA SER A 142 8.23 17.21 23.59
C SER A 142 6.71 17.11 23.83
N THR A 143 6.32 16.88 25.07
CA THR A 143 4.90 16.96 25.49
C THR A 143 4.32 18.38 25.35
N SER A 144 5.19 19.38 25.22
CA SER A 144 4.84 20.78 24.93
C SER A 144 4.98 21.13 23.45
N TYR A 145 5.13 20.12 22.57
CA TYR A 145 5.21 20.35 21.14
C TYR A 145 3.96 21.08 20.65
N SER A 146 4.16 22.16 19.92
CA SER A 146 3.10 22.92 19.27
C SER A 146 3.39 22.95 17.76
N GLY A 147 3.04 21.88 17.07
CA GLY A 147 3.06 21.85 15.63
C GLY A 147 2.00 22.79 15.01
N PRO A 148 1.83 22.77 13.69
CA PRO A 148 0.74 23.48 13.06
C PRO A 148 -0.57 23.15 13.78
N VAL A 149 -1.27 24.16 14.31
CA VAL A 149 -2.53 24.02 15.10
C VAL A 149 -2.47 23.07 16.31
N GLY A 150 -1.28 22.76 16.88
CA GLY A 150 -1.16 21.86 18.05
C GLY A 150 -1.37 20.39 17.75
N THR A 151 -1.10 19.96 16.53
CA THR A 151 -1.21 18.56 16.08
C THR A 151 0.00 17.71 16.43
N TYR A 152 -0.13 16.39 16.31
CA TYR A 152 1.00 15.47 16.45
C TYR A 152 2.04 15.71 15.35
N PRO A 153 3.35 15.61 15.68
CA PRO A 153 4.38 15.62 14.65
C PRO A 153 4.39 14.31 13.86
N LEU A 154 4.84 14.39 12.62
CA LEU A 154 5.25 13.20 11.89
C LEU A 154 6.59 12.70 12.48
N VAL A 155 6.59 11.51 13.05
CA VAL A 155 7.78 10.87 13.65
C VAL A 155 8.14 9.64 12.81
N GLY A 156 9.16 9.78 11.97
CA GLY A 156 9.55 8.75 11.02
C GLY A 156 8.51 8.56 9.90
N GLU A 157 8.61 7.45 9.18
CA GLU A 157 7.65 7.12 8.13
C GLU A 157 6.36 6.52 8.72
N PRO A 158 5.19 6.85 8.16
CA PRO A 158 3.93 6.21 8.53
C PRO A 158 4.00 4.70 8.34
N ARG A 159 3.44 3.96 9.29
CA ARG A 159 3.47 2.50 9.23
C ARG A 159 2.59 1.92 8.14
N PHE A 160 1.44 2.52 7.93
CA PHE A 160 0.43 2.00 7.01
C PHE A 160 0.15 2.97 5.87
N ASN A 161 -0.28 2.40 4.74
CA ASN A 161 -1.02 3.12 3.72
C ASN A 161 -2.41 2.50 3.58
N LEU A 162 -3.43 3.35 3.54
CA LEU A 162 -4.78 2.95 3.19
C LEU A 162 -4.97 3.21 1.69
N LEU A 163 -4.92 2.15 0.88
CA LEU A 163 -5.18 2.22 -0.56
C LEU A 163 -6.68 2.13 -0.80
N VAL A 164 -7.24 3.19 -1.38
CA VAL A 164 -8.66 3.27 -1.75
C VAL A 164 -8.80 3.23 -3.26
N SER A 165 -9.69 2.40 -3.75
CA SER A 165 -10.01 2.31 -5.18
C SER A 165 -11.49 2.00 -5.38
N TYR A 166 -12.03 2.41 -6.52
CA TYR A 166 -13.42 2.24 -6.88
C TYR A 166 -13.52 1.35 -8.12
N ASP A 167 -14.34 0.28 -8.05
CA ASP A 167 -14.65 -0.52 -9.23
C ASP A 167 -15.57 0.31 -10.14
N ALA A 168 -15.06 0.77 -11.26
CA ALA A 168 -15.90 1.44 -12.25
C ALA A 168 -16.96 0.44 -12.77
N LEU A 169 -18.19 0.63 -12.34
CA LEU A 169 -19.35 0.08 -13.04
C LEU A 169 -19.49 0.79 -14.39
N THR A 170 -18.69 0.38 -15.37
CA THR A 170 -18.68 0.93 -16.74
C THR A 170 -18.08 2.34 -16.91
N SER A 171 -16.81 2.43 -17.14
CA SER A 171 -16.16 3.24 -18.19
C SER A 171 -14.66 3.38 -17.94
N GLY A 172 -13.84 2.59 -18.59
CA GLY A 172 -12.51 2.96 -19.10
C GLY A 172 -11.39 3.42 -18.14
N GLY A 173 -11.61 3.53 -16.85
CA GLY A 173 -10.58 3.88 -15.87
C GLY A 173 -9.80 2.63 -15.43
N ASN A 174 -8.47 2.66 -15.59
CA ASN A 174 -7.59 1.57 -15.15
C ASN A 174 -7.52 1.53 -13.61
N ILE A 175 -8.47 0.85 -12.99
CA ILE A 175 -8.30 0.43 -11.59
C ILE A 175 -7.15 -0.57 -11.59
N LYS A 176 -6.06 -0.20 -10.97
CA LYS A 176 -4.94 -1.11 -10.73
C LYS A 176 -5.36 -2.08 -9.62
N VAL A 177 -6.20 -3.06 -9.97
CA VAL A 177 -6.49 -4.18 -9.07
C VAL A 177 -5.16 -4.84 -8.77
N LEU A 178 -4.75 -4.82 -7.48
CA LEU A 178 -3.53 -5.53 -7.09
C LEU A 178 -3.76 -7.03 -7.31
N PRO A 179 -2.83 -7.69 -7.98
CA PRO A 179 -2.94 -9.12 -8.22
C PRO A 179 -3.02 -9.91 -6.91
N ALA A 180 -3.97 -10.83 -6.81
CA ALA A 180 -4.09 -11.71 -5.66
C ALA A 180 -2.98 -12.78 -5.60
N GLU A 181 -2.37 -13.09 -6.76
CA GLU A 181 -1.39 -14.17 -6.89
C GLU A 181 -0.20 -13.73 -7.77
N PHE A 182 0.96 -14.31 -7.46
CA PHE A 182 2.14 -14.18 -8.32
C PHE A 182 1.91 -14.98 -9.61
N ALA A 183 1.92 -14.29 -10.74
CA ALA A 183 1.70 -14.90 -12.05
C ALA A 183 2.68 -14.37 -13.10
N LEU A 184 3.11 -15.25 -14.01
CA LEU A 184 3.85 -14.90 -15.22
C LEU A 184 2.99 -15.34 -16.41
N TYR A 185 2.49 -14.37 -17.17
CA TYR A 185 1.58 -14.62 -18.27
C TYR A 185 2.31 -14.96 -19.55
N PRO A 186 1.64 -15.70 -20.49
CA PRO A 186 2.19 -15.98 -21.79
C PRO A 186 2.63 -14.73 -22.54
N ALA A 187 3.88 -14.70 -22.96
CA ALA A 187 4.40 -13.61 -23.77
C ALA A 187 3.72 -13.60 -25.15
N TYR A 188 3.38 -12.42 -25.63
CA TYR A 188 2.72 -12.25 -26.91
C TYR A 188 3.34 -11.11 -27.74
N PRO A 189 3.55 -11.34 -29.04
CA PRO A 189 3.40 -12.59 -29.79
C PRO A 189 4.43 -13.65 -29.39
N ASN A 190 4.08 -14.94 -29.55
CA ASN A 190 4.98 -16.07 -29.43
C ASN A 190 4.56 -17.18 -30.43
N PRO A 191 5.31 -17.51 -31.48
CA PRO A 191 6.64 -16.95 -31.84
C PRO A 191 6.62 -15.46 -32.16
N PHE A 192 7.77 -14.76 -32.03
CA PHE A 192 7.85 -13.33 -32.20
C PHE A 192 8.98 -12.88 -33.16
N ASN A 193 8.79 -11.71 -33.80
CA ASN A 193 9.75 -10.98 -34.64
C ASN A 193 9.32 -9.50 -34.70
N PRO A 194 10.13 -8.50 -34.41
CA PRO A 194 11.39 -8.60 -33.67
C PRO A 194 11.22 -8.52 -32.14
N SER A 195 10.00 -8.33 -31.63
CA SER A 195 9.74 -8.09 -30.21
C SER A 195 8.54 -8.86 -29.69
N THR A 196 8.56 -9.16 -28.40
CA THR A 196 7.45 -9.73 -27.66
C THR A 196 7.22 -8.94 -26.37
N THR A 197 6.01 -9.01 -25.81
CA THR A 197 5.67 -8.42 -24.52
C THR A 197 5.40 -9.51 -23.53
N ILE A 198 6.03 -9.42 -22.36
CA ILE A 198 5.84 -10.29 -21.21
C ILE A 198 5.09 -9.52 -20.14
N SER A 199 4.05 -10.15 -19.57
CA SER A 199 3.25 -9.57 -18.49
C SER A 199 3.36 -10.45 -17.25
N PHE A 200 3.35 -9.83 -16.07
CA PHE A 200 3.36 -10.55 -14.82
C PHE A 200 2.68 -9.77 -13.71
N ASP A 201 2.24 -10.49 -12.71
CA ASP A 201 1.59 -10.00 -11.51
C ASP A 201 2.44 -10.21 -10.29
N LEU A 202 2.51 -9.18 -9.44
CA LEU A 202 3.16 -9.19 -8.14
C LEU A 202 2.11 -8.91 -7.06
N PRO A 203 1.76 -9.89 -6.21
CA PRO A 203 0.84 -9.66 -5.10
C PRO A 203 1.47 -8.85 -3.96
N GLU A 204 2.81 -8.84 -3.87
CA GLU A 204 3.57 -8.21 -2.78
C GLU A 204 4.65 -7.27 -3.32
N THR A 205 4.90 -6.19 -2.58
CA THR A 205 6.04 -5.30 -2.83
C THR A 205 7.35 -6.02 -2.46
N GLY A 206 8.34 -5.97 -3.33
CA GLY A 206 9.60 -6.61 -3.05
C GLY A 206 10.61 -6.59 -4.20
N LYS A 207 11.76 -7.19 -3.95
CA LYS A 207 12.79 -7.33 -4.98
C LYS A 207 12.37 -8.35 -6.03
N VAL A 208 12.43 -7.95 -7.30
CA VAL A 208 12.01 -8.73 -8.47
C VAL A 208 13.12 -8.73 -9.50
N SER A 209 13.36 -9.86 -10.13
CA SER A 209 14.18 -9.96 -11.33
C SER A 209 13.42 -10.65 -12.46
N LEU A 210 13.54 -10.11 -13.67
CA LEU A 210 13.07 -10.74 -14.90
C LEU A 210 14.25 -10.91 -15.83
N ASN A 211 14.69 -12.14 -16.01
CA ASN A 211 15.84 -12.52 -16.80
C ASN A 211 15.43 -13.34 -18.02
N VAL A 212 16.28 -13.33 -19.04
CA VAL A 212 16.14 -14.14 -20.24
C VAL A 212 17.36 -15.06 -20.36
N TYR A 213 17.10 -16.33 -20.55
CA TYR A 213 18.13 -17.37 -20.73
C TYR A 213 17.99 -18.07 -22.09
N ASP A 214 19.08 -18.55 -22.62
CA ASP A 214 19.07 -19.50 -23.72
C ASP A 214 18.74 -20.93 -23.23
N ILE A 215 18.58 -21.87 -24.17
CA ILE A 215 18.28 -23.27 -23.84
C ILE A 215 19.40 -24.01 -23.10
N LYS A 216 20.61 -23.43 -23.05
CA LYS A 216 21.76 -23.97 -22.30
C LYS A 216 21.83 -23.42 -20.87
N GLY A 217 20.91 -22.49 -20.54
CA GLY A 217 20.88 -21.81 -19.24
C GLY A 217 21.83 -20.61 -19.15
N ALA A 218 22.40 -20.14 -20.28
CA ALA A 218 23.21 -18.93 -20.27
C ALA A 218 22.28 -17.69 -20.23
N LEU A 219 22.59 -16.72 -19.37
CA LEU A 219 21.88 -15.46 -19.26
C LEU A 219 22.17 -14.62 -20.51
N VAL A 220 21.12 -14.27 -21.27
CA VAL A 220 21.22 -13.47 -22.49
C VAL A 220 20.65 -12.06 -22.32
N GLY A 221 19.93 -11.80 -21.24
CA GLY A 221 19.44 -10.47 -20.92
C GLY A 221 18.77 -10.38 -19.54
N THR A 222 18.81 -9.19 -18.97
CA THR A 222 18.07 -8.85 -17.74
C THR A 222 17.14 -7.67 -18.09
N LEU A 223 15.83 -7.88 -17.95
CA LEU A 223 14.81 -6.88 -18.24
C LEU A 223 14.45 -6.07 -17.01
N LEU A 224 14.60 -6.68 -15.84
CA LEU A 224 14.27 -6.08 -14.55
C LEU A 224 15.15 -6.68 -13.45
N ASN A 225 15.66 -5.84 -12.55
CA ASN A 225 16.34 -6.26 -11.31
C ASN A 225 16.29 -5.13 -10.29
N GLU A 226 15.10 -4.88 -9.73
CA GLU A 226 14.87 -3.79 -8.78
C GLU A 226 13.72 -4.14 -7.83
N SER A 227 13.46 -3.28 -6.83
CA SER A 227 12.26 -3.39 -6.01
C SER A 227 11.07 -2.83 -6.76
N LYS A 228 9.97 -3.58 -6.77
CA LYS A 228 8.68 -3.18 -7.36
C LYS A 228 7.60 -3.25 -6.30
N ILE A 229 6.66 -2.31 -6.35
CA ILE A 229 5.43 -2.37 -5.56
C ILE A 229 4.52 -3.48 -6.12
N ALA A 230 3.57 -3.95 -5.33
CA ALA A 230 2.54 -4.87 -5.81
C ALA A 230 1.81 -4.28 -7.04
N GLY A 231 1.47 -5.13 -8.00
CA GLY A 231 0.78 -4.69 -9.22
C GLY A 231 1.07 -5.53 -10.44
N THR A 232 0.43 -5.19 -11.55
CA THR A 232 0.62 -5.80 -12.87
C THR A 232 1.65 -5.02 -13.66
N TYR A 233 2.58 -5.73 -14.28
CA TYR A 233 3.69 -5.16 -15.05
C TYR A 233 3.78 -5.74 -16.44
N GLN A 234 4.23 -4.93 -17.38
CA GLN A 234 4.50 -5.35 -18.75
C GLN A 234 5.87 -4.87 -19.20
N TYR A 235 6.62 -5.77 -19.80
CA TYR A 235 7.95 -5.48 -20.35
C TYR A 235 8.03 -5.95 -21.80
N LYS A 236 8.45 -5.02 -22.66
CA LYS A 236 8.73 -5.35 -24.05
C LYS A 236 10.18 -5.83 -24.16
N TRP A 237 10.39 -6.98 -24.76
CA TRP A 237 11.69 -7.51 -25.08
C TRP A 237 11.94 -7.52 -26.57
N THR A 238 13.05 -6.94 -26.98
CA THR A 238 13.58 -6.98 -28.34
C THR A 238 14.99 -7.54 -28.26
N PRO A 239 15.24 -8.75 -28.77
CA PRO A 239 16.58 -9.34 -28.78
C PRO A 239 17.60 -8.42 -29.47
N ASN A 240 18.83 -8.41 -28.98
CA ASN A 240 19.92 -7.73 -29.69
C ASN A 240 20.24 -8.46 -31.00
N SER A 241 21.00 -7.80 -31.89
CA SER A 241 21.33 -8.34 -33.20
C SER A 241 22.20 -9.61 -33.18
N GLU A 242 22.81 -9.93 -32.05
CA GLU A 242 23.71 -11.09 -31.87
C GLU A 242 22.92 -12.37 -31.57
N LEU A 243 21.69 -12.24 -31.05
CA LEU A 243 20.87 -13.41 -30.76
C LEU A 243 20.31 -14.02 -32.05
N THR A 244 20.31 -15.35 -32.09
CA THR A 244 19.84 -16.15 -33.21
C THR A 244 18.40 -16.59 -33.01
N SER A 245 17.72 -16.91 -34.11
CA SER A 245 16.42 -17.60 -34.02
C SER A 245 16.53 -18.84 -33.16
N GLY A 246 15.56 -19.04 -32.26
CA GLY A 246 15.59 -20.17 -31.33
C GLY A 246 14.65 -19.99 -30.15
N MET A 247 14.70 -20.97 -29.24
CA MET A 247 13.95 -20.92 -27.97
C MET A 247 14.75 -20.21 -26.89
N TYR A 248 14.05 -19.39 -26.10
CA TYR A 248 14.54 -18.71 -24.92
C TYR A 248 13.58 -18.94 -23.75
N ILE A 249 14.06 -18.64 -22.54
CA ILE A 249 13.30 -18.84 -21.32
C ILE A 249 13.29 -17.51 -20.56
N PHE A 250 12.13 -16.96 -20.28
CA PHE A 250 11.94 -15.94 -19.27
C PHE A 250 11.92 -16.60 -17.89
N GLU A 251 12.64 -16.02 -16.95
CA GLU A 251 12.58 -16.32 -15.53
C GLU A 251 12.16 -15.07 -14.77
N LEU A 252 11.00 -15.13 -14.15
CA LEU A 252 10.55 -14.14 -13.18
C LEU A 252 10.82 -14.68 -11.78
N LYS A 253 11.54 -13.92 -10.95
CA LYS A 253 11.93 -14.35 -9.60
C LYS A 253 11.70 -13.24 -8.59
N THR A 254 11.06 -13.59 -7.48
CA THR A 254 10.94 -12.81 -6.25
C THR A 254 11.72 -13.48 -5.12
N LYS A 255 11.65 -12.94 -3.91
CA LYS A 255 12.26 -13.59 -2.72
C LYS A 255 11.74 -15.00 -2.48
N ASN A 256 10.44 -15.24 -2.72
CA ASN A 256 9.73 -16.44 -2.31
C ASN A 256 9.25 -17.31 -3.48
N GLN A 257 9.19 -16.77 -4.71
CA GLN A 257 8.58 -17.44 -5.85
C GLN A 257 9.43 -17.29 -7.11
N THR A 258 9.36 -18.29 -7.98
CA THR A 258 10.01 -18.28 -9.30
C THR A 258 9.06 -18.88 -10.33
N SER A 259 8.93 -18.23 -11.48
CA SER A 259 8.15 -18.73 -12.61
C SER A 259 8.94 -18.66 -13.89
N HIS A 260 8.72 -19.61 -14.81
CA HIS A 260 9.42 -19.71 -16.08
C HIS A 260 8.45 -19.80 -17.25
N GLN A 261 8.85 -19.19 -18.36
CA GLN A 261 8.08 -19.26 -19.61
C GLN A 261 8.99 -19.43 -20.82
N LYS A 262 8.64 -20.39 -21.69
CA LYS A 262 9.33 -20.62 -22.97
C LYS A 262 8.77 -19.68 -24.04
N ILE A 263 9.68 -19.13 -24.84
CA ILE A 263 9.35 -18.25 -25.97
C ILE A 263 10.19 -18.65 -27.17
N THR A 264 9.69 -18.36 -28.38
CA THR A 264 10.37 -18.66 -29.64
C THR A 264 10.64 -17.35 -30.40
N TYR A 265 11.90 -17.06 -30.65
CA TYR A 265 12.35 -15.94 -31.48
C TYR A 265 12.56 -16.41 -32.91
N ILE A 266 12.02 -15.68 -33.88
CA ILE A 266 12.23 -15.88 -35.32
C ILE A 266 12.85 -14.60 -35.88
N LYS A 267 14.06 -14.70 -36.42
CA LYS A 267 14.79 -13.57 -37.00
C LYS A 267 14.39 -13.36 -38.45
#